data_8e6f857808c46c26b2f2ee65e365f006
#
_entry.id   8e6f857808c46c26b2f2ee65e365f006
#
_cell.length_a   1.000
_cell.length_b   1.000
_cell.length_c   1.000
_cell.angle_alpha   90.00
_cell.angle_beta   90.00
_cell.angle_gamma   90.00
#
_symmetry.space_group_name_H-M   'P 1'
#
loop_
_entity.id
_entity.type
_entity.pdbx_description
1 polymer ?
#
loop_
_entity_poly.entity_id
_entity_poly.type
_entity_poly.pdbx_seq_one_letter_code
_entity_poly.pdbx_strand_id
1 'polypeptide(L)'
;MNYESILKQLRPTPEEIDAVNETAEKVIGVINDLCEKGGIDAKANAVGSVAKNTWLRGKSDIDIFISFPIETKMDDLKEIGLDIAYKTNDALNGNPSEHYASHPYLTCDIDGFEVDIVPCYAIEEGQSIISAVDRTILHTKYIQKHLSKEQEDEVLLLKKFMDAVGTYGSEFKTGGFAGYLCELLILKYGTFEATLRAAQNWNKHTEIDLEGYGTSGNDIFENDPLVFIDPTDKNRNVGAALRMERYVDFIVASRNFLDIADDNDLDEDEKQEKIIEFFKPLKKEKFLGKSNEEIAKSILESFKNRQTQTLILKFKISEDISSDALHPQLLKTVSSICEKIEMEEFSVFKYDYWTDEEEYVIFTIELNVFKQGKFYIHKGPKVWPKKACDNFKKKWQDALYPLDEFMVLTRERDYKTAKEFLEKTLDDKHIHIFKIGKNIKKAICSDKCVPIEIDEFLNDLDKQFDYNISNKTGDELARDYLNSLDDFLNPGQYIKR
;
A
#
# COMPACT_ATOMS: atom_id res chain seq x y z
N MET A 1 -5.71 -17.05 -26.62
CA MET A 1 -5.38 -17.82 -25.40
C MET A 1 -6.63 -18.38 -24.77
N ASN A 2 -6.53 -19.53 -24.09
CA ASN A 2 -7.66 -20.12 -23.38
C ASN A 2 -7.52 -19.90 -21.88
N TYR A 3 -8.38 -19.05 -21.29
CA TYR A 3 -8.37 -18.74 -19.86
C TYR A 3 -9.37 -19.56 -19.03
N GLU A 4 -10.09 -20.51 -19.63
CA GLU A 4 -11.17 -21.20 -18.93
C GLU A 4 -10.71 -22.00 -17.71
N SER A 5 -9.49 -22.55 -17.75
CA SER A 5 -8.91 -23.26 -16.60
C SER A 5 -8.61 -22.32 -15.42
N ILE A 6 -8.29 -21.06 -15.70
CA ILE A 6 -8.07 -20.00 -14.70
C ILE A 6 -9.42 -19.51 -14.20
N LEU A 7 -10.33 -19.16 -15.10
CA LEU A 7 -11.67 -18.67 -14.78
C LEU A 7 -12.47 -19.62 -13.90
N LYS A 8 -12.34 -20.93 -14.10
CA LYS A 8 -12.95 -21.94 -13.20
C LYS A 8 -12.52 -21.83 -11.74
N GLN A 9 -11.32 -21.30 -11.50
CA GLN A 9 -10.82 -21.08 -10.14
C GLN A 9 -11.20 -19.70 -9.59
N LEU A 10 -11.45 -18.73 -10.48
CA LEU A 10 -11.73 -17.34 -10.11
C LEU A 10 -13.21 -17.05 -9.93
N ARG A 11 -14.06 -17.68 -10.75
CA ARG A 11 -15.51 -17.52 -10.66
C ARG A 11 -16.03 -18.13 -9.37
N PRO A 12 -16.84 -17.39 -8.60
CA PRO A 12 -17.58 -17.98 -7.49
C PRO A 12 -18.47 -19.14 -7.99
N THR A 13 -18.64 -20.16 -7.16
CA THR A 13 -19.59 -21.24 -7.49
C THR A 13 -21.03 -20.73 -7.33
N PRO A 14 -22.03 -21.40 -7.97
CA PRO A 14 -23.42 -21.06 -7.75
C PRO A 14 -23.80 -21.06 -6.26
N GLU A 15 -23.29 -22.02 -5.50
CA GLU A 15 -23.54 -22.14 -4.07
C GLU A 15 -22.93 -20.96 -3.28
N GLU A 16 -21.74 -20.49 -3.67
CA GLU A 16 -21.10 -19.31 -3.07
C GLU A 16 -21.88 -18.04 -3.41
N ILE A 17 -22.38 -17.91 -4.65
CA ILE A 17 -23.21 -16.77 -5.09
C ILE A 17 -24.52 -16.75 -4.31
N ASP A 18 -25.21 -17.90 -4.19
CA ASP A 18 -26.46 -18.01 -3.45
C ASP A 18 -26.27 -17.64 -1.99
N ALA A 19 -25.22 -18.16 -1.32
CA ALA A 19 -24.92 -17.86 0.08
C ALA A 19 -24.61 -16.37 0.33
N VAL A 20 -23.82 -15.74 -0.53
CA VAL A 20 -23.51 -14.31 -0.46
C VAL A 20 -24.77 -13.47 -0.63
N ASN A 21 -25.59 -13.78 -1.64
CA ASN A 21 -26.83 -13.07 -1.89
C ASN A 21 -27.84 -13.24 -0.75
N GLU A 22 -28.01 -14.47 -0.22
CA GLU A 22 -28.88 -14.73 0.93
C GLU A 22 -28.47 -13.91 2.17
N THR A 23 -27.16 -13.86 2.45
CA THR A 23 -26.65 -13.05 3.56
C THR A 23 -26.88 -11.55 3.33
N ALA A 24 -26.60 -11.05 2.11
CA ALA A 24 -26.84 -9.65 1.75
C ALA A 24 -28.33 -9.28 1.87
N GLU A 25 -29.24 -10.08 1.34
CA GLU A 25 -30.68 -9.86 1.42
C GLU A 25 -31.18 -9.90 2.87
N LYS A 26 -30.67 -10.82 3.68
CA LYS A 26 -30.98 -10.93 5.12
C LYS A 26 -30.57 -9.65 5.87
N VAL A 27 -29.35 -9.14 5.64
CA VAL A 27 -28.87 -7.90 6.24
C VAL A 27 -29.69 -6.70 5.81
N ILE A 28 -29.93 -6.56 4.49
CA ILE A 28 -30.77 -5.50 3.92
C ILE A 28 -32.18 -5.53 4.51
N GLY A 29 -32.77 -6.72 4.66
CA GLY A 29 -34.11 -6.92 5.23
C GLY A 29 -34.18 -6.40 6.67
N VAL A 30 -33.22 -6.77 7.52
CA VAL A 30 -33.15 -6.32 8.91
C VAL A 30 -32.96 -4.79 9.00
N ILE A 31 -32.09 -4.21 8.20
CA ILE A 31 -31.86 -2.75 8.19
C ILE A 31 -33.14 -2.01 7.79
N ASN A 32 -33.79 -2.41 6.69
CA ASN A 32 -35.01 -1.77 6.21
C ASN A 32 -36.15 -1.89 7.23
N ASP A 33 -36.29 -3.03 7.89
CA ASP A 33 -37.25 -3.25 8.98
C ASP A 33 -37.00 -2.33 10.18
N LEU A 34 -35.71 -2.12 10.54
CA LEU A 34 -35.33 -1.20 11.62
C LEU A 34 -35.64 0.25 11.25
N CYS A 35 -35.37 0.64 9.99
CA CYS A 35 -35.71 1.96 9.48
C CYS A 35 -37.23 2.20 9.52
N GLU A 36 -38.04 1.26 9.04
CA GLU A 36 -39.49 1.38 9.01
C GLU A 36 -40.07 1.49 10.45
N LYS A 37 -39.65 0.62 11.35
CA LYS A 37 -40.09 0.63 12.77
C LYS A 37 -39.65 1.89 13.51
N GLY A 38 -38.45 2.44 13.15
CA GLY A 38 -37.93 3.68 13.73
C GLY A 38 -38.46 4.96 13.09
N GLY A 39 -39.25 4.86 12.02
CA GLY A 39 -39.70 6.03 11.25
C GLY A 39 -38.52 6.79 10.61
N ILE A 40 -37.44 6.09 10.28
CA ILE A 40 -36.20 6.64 9.70
C ILE A 40 -36.30 6.55 8.17
N ASP A 41 -36.17 7.71 7.51
CA ASP A 41 -36.14 7.77 6.04
C ASP A 41 -34.74 7.39 5.55
N ALA A 42 -34.50 6.08 5.48
CA ALA A 42 -33.26 5.53 4.93
C ALA A 42 -33.51 4.16 4.30
N LYS A 43 -32.64 3.76 3.36
CA LYS A 43 -32.77 2.50 2.62
C LYS A 43 -31.43 1.81 2.48
N ALA A 44 -31.38 0.51 2.74
CA ALA A 44 -30.21 -0.33 2.53
C ALA A 44 -30.12 -0.83 1.07
N ASN A 45 -28.89 -0.85 0.54
CA ASN A 45 -28.58 -1.39 -0.78
C ASN A 45 -27.23 -2.11 -0.74
N ALA A 46 -27.11 -3.23 -1.44
CA ALA A 46 -25.82 -3.83 -1.71
C ALA A 46 -25.06 -3.01 -2.76
N VAL A 47 -23.77 -2.85 -2.55
CA VAL A 47 -22.86 -2.14 -3.46
C VAL A 47 -21.57 -2.95 -3.62
N GLY A 48 -20.51 -2.35 -4.15
CA GLY A 48 -19.19 -2.97 -4.23
C GLY A 48 -19.10 -4.09 -5.27
N SER A 49 -18.13 -4.97 -5.11
CA SER A 49 -17.81 -6.01 -6.09
C SER A 49 -18.87 -7.12 -6.16
N VAL A 50 -19.50 -7.44 -5.04
CA VAL A 50 -20.59 -8.42 -4.95
C VAL A 50 -21.77 -7.96 -5.80
N ALA A 51 -22.24 -6.73 -5.62
CA ALA A 51 -23.36 -6.16 -6.38
C ALA A 51 -23.09 -6.04 -7.88
N LYS A 52 -21.82 -6.06 -8.30
CA LYS A 52 -21.37 -5.93 -9.70
C LYS A 52 -20.97 -7.26 -10.34
N ASN A 53 -21.03 -8.38 -9.63
CA ASN A 53 -20.55 -9.70 -10.06
C ASN A 53 -19.06 -9.72 -10.49
N THR A 54 -18.23 -8.89 -9.86
CA THR A 54 -16.80 -8.75 -10.20
C THR A 54 -15.87 -9.16 -9.05
N TRP A 55 -16.36 -9.92 -8.08
CA TRP A 55 -15.60 -10.44 -6.96
C TRP A 55 -14.90 -11.76 -7.27
N LEU A 56 -13.70 -11.93 -6.72
CA LEU A 56 -12.93 -13.17 -6.88
C LEU A 56 -13.39 -14.22 -5.86
N ARG A 57 -13.46 -15.46 -6.28
CA ARG A 57 -13.77 -16.59 -5.40
C ARG A 57 -12.95 -16.57 -4.12
N GLY A 58 -13.61 -16.72 -2.97
CA GLY A 58 -13.00 -16.67 -1.64
C GLY A 58 -12.61 -15.26 -1.15
N LYS A 59 -13.00 -14.19 -1.87
CA LYS A 59 -12.84 -12.77 -1.49
C LYS A 59 -14.19 -12.06 -1.65
N SER A 60 -15.16 -12.41 -0.81
CA SER A 60 -16.55 -11.94 -0.87
C SER A 60 -16.85 -10.99 0.28
N ASP A 61 -16.31 -9.79 0.24
CA ASP A 61 -16.68 -8.73 1.17
C ASP A 61 -18.05 -8.17 0.74
N ILE A 62 -19.01 -8.18 1.64
CA ILE A 62 -20.39 -7.74 1.38
C ILE A 62 -20.55 -6.30 1.84
N ASP A 63 -20.63 -5.37 0.89
CA ASP A 63 -20.82 -3.95 1.17
C ASP A 63 -22.31 -3.60 1.18
N ILE A 64 -22.87 -3.24 2.34
CA ILE A 64 -24.27 -2.79 2.50
C ILE A 64 -24.27 -1.32 2.91
N PHE A 65 -24.82 -0.48 2.03
CA PHE A 65 -24.89 0.95 2.27
C PHE A 65 -26.29 1.40 2.70
N ILE A 66 -26.36 2.13 3.81
CA ILE A 66 -27.61 2.74 4.33
C ILE A 66 -27.69 4.16 3.80
N SER A 67 -28.53 4.37 2.80
CA SER A 67 -28.67 5.64 2.08
C SER A 67 -29.69 6.53 2.76
N PHE A 68 -29.27 7.69 3.28
CA PHE A 68 -30.09 8.74 3.89
C PHE A 68 -30.36 9.88 2.91
N PRO A 69 -31.49 10.61 3.03
CA PRO A 69 -31.73 11.83 2.28
C PRO A 69 -30.59 12.85 2.41
N ILE A 70 -30.36 13.63 1.39
CA ILE A 70 -29.27 14.63 1.35
C ILE A 70 -29.45 15.76 2.36
N GLU A 71 -30.68 15.98 2.86
CA GLU A 71 -31.02 16.95 3.91
C GLU A 71 -30.64 16.47 5.31
N THR A 72 -30.32 15.20 5.48
CA THR A 72 -29.91 14.64 6.78
C THR A 72 -28.60 15.26 7.23
N LYS A 73 -28.56 15.75 8.47
CA LYS A 73 -27.32 16.30 9.00
C LYS A 73 -26.26 15.21 9.15
N MET A 74 -25.01 15.56 8.92
CA MET A 74 -23.87 14.61 8.98
C MET A 74 -23.78 13.90 10.34
N ASP A 75 -24.04 14.61 11.45
CA ASP A 75 -23.98 14.02 12.78
C ASP A 75 -25.13 13.04 13.01
N ASP A 76 -26.34 13.37 12.54
CA ASP A 76 -27.51 12.47 12.60
C ASP A 76 -27.28 11.23 11.71
N LEU A 77 -26.72 11.39 10.51
CA LEU A 77 -26.35 10.29 9.61
C LEU A 77 -25.39 9.32 10.30
N LYS A 78 -24.35 9.84 10.96
CA LYS A 78 -23.35 9.02 11.68
C LYS A 78 -23.98 8.28 12.85
N GLU A 79 -24.69 9.00 13.73
CA GLU A 79 -25.26 8.45 14.96
C GLU A 79 -26.35 7.42 14.65
N ILE A 80 -27.32 7.79 13.80
CA ILE A 80 -28.44 6.91 13.44
C ILE A 80 -27.95 5.72 12.59
N GLY A 81 -27.04 5.97 11.65
CA GLY A 81 -26.51 4.92 10.78
C GLY A 81 -25.72 3.88 11.56
N LEU A 82 -24.89 4.32 12.51
CA LEU A 82 -24.13 3.41 13.36
C LEU A 82 -25.03 2.64 14.33
N ASP A 83 -26.05 3.29 14.91
CA ASP A 83 -27.04 2.63 15.77
C ASP A 83 -27.81 1.53 15.02
N ILE A 84 -28.21 1.79 13.78
CA ILE A 84 -28.82 0.77 12.91
C ILE A 84 -27.86 -0.38 12.64
N ALA A 85 -26.58 -0.08 12.34
CA ALA A 85 -25.57 -1.10 12.08
C ALA A 85 -25.37 -2.03 13.28
N TYR A 86 -25.24 -1.47 14.50
CA TYR A 86 -25.14 -2.27 15.74
C TYR A 86 -26.39 -3.11 16.01
N LYS A 87 -27.58 -2.54 15.85
CA LYS A 87 -28.84 -3.29 16.01
C LYS A 87 -28.98 -4.40 14.97
N THR A 88 -28.50 -4.19 13.76
CA THR A 88 -28.47 -5.23 12.71
C THR A 88 -27.51 -6.34 13.10
N ASN A 89 -26.30 -5.99 13.56
CA ASN A 89 -25.33 -6.94 14.07
C ASN A 89 -25.93 -7.81 15.19
N ASP A 90 -26.56 -7.18 16.19
CA ASP A 90 -27.16 -7.88 17.33
C ASP A 90 -28.31 -8.80 16.90
N ALA A 91 -29.15 -8.34 15.96
CA ALA A 91 -30.26 -9.15 15.42
C ALA A 91 -29.79 -10.39 14.66
N LEU A 92 -28.59 -10.31 14.04
CA LEU A 92 -28.02 -11.38 13.25
C LEU A 92 -26.92 -12.17 13.99
N ASN A 93 -26.68 -11.87 15.28
CA ASN A 93 -25.65 -12.48 16.10
C ASN A 93 -24.23 -12.41 15.49
N GLY A 94 -23.92 -11.29 14.84
CA GLY A 94 -22.60 -11.06 14.25
C GLY A 94 -21.56 -10.67 15.30
N ASN A 95 -20.31 -10.53 14.85
CA ASN A 95 -19.19 -10.03 15.65
C ASN A 95 -18.76 -8.66 15.09
N PRO A 96 -19.03 -7.53 15.79
CA PRO A 96 -18.83 -6.20 15.24
C PRO A 96 -17.41 -5.68 15.46
N SER A 97 -16.88 -4.96 14.47
CA SER A 97 -15.68 -4.13 14.56
C SER A 97 -15.97 -2.76 13.95
N GLU A 98 -15.74 -1.69 14.71
CA GLU A 98 -15.95 -0.33 14.23
C GLU A 98 -14.72 0.20 13.49
N HIS A 99 -14.94 0.75 12.32
CA HIS A 99 -13.93 1.34 11.47
C HIS A 99 -14.26 2.78 11.08
N TYR A 100 -13.29 3.51 10.54
CA TYR A 100 -13.46 4.91 10.17
C TYR A 100 -12.89 5.18 8.78
N ALA A 101 -13.75 5.61 7.86
CA ALA A 101 -13.37 6.14 6.56
C ALA A 101 -13.60 7.67 6.53
N SER A 102 -14.56 8.18 5.75
CA SER A 102 -15.03 9.57 5.87
C SER A 102 -15.86 9.80 7.13
N HIS A 103 -16.46 8.75 7.64
CA HIS A 103 -17.21 8.67 8.90
C HIS A 103 -17.15 7.22 9.40
N PRO A 104 -17.60 6.96 10.66
CA PRO A 104 -17.58 5.60 11.22
C PRO A 104 -18.53 4.67 10.47
N TYR A 105 -18.15 3.41 10.34
CA TYR A 105 -18.94 2.31 9.81
C TYR A 105 -18.65 1.03 10.61
N LEU A 106 -19.48 0.01 10.43
CA LEU A 106 -19.36 -1.23 11.15
C LEU A 106 -19.08 -2.39 10.20
N THR A 107 -18.01 -3.13 10.45
CA THR A 107 -17.75 -4.43 9.84
C THR A 107 -18.27 -5.52 10.77
N CYS A 108 -19.03 -6.47 10.27
CA CYS A 108 -19.64 -7.55 11.04
C CYS A 108 -19.31 -8.90 10.40
N ASP A 109 -18.96 -9.91 11.20
CA ASP A 109 -18.93 -11.29 10.72
C ASP A 109 -20.36 -11.88 10.86
N ILE A 110 -21.04 -12.07 9.74
CA ILE A 110 -22.41 -12.59 9.67
C ILE A 110 -22.42 -13.79 8.73
N ASP A 111 -22.89 -14.94 9.24
CA ASP A 111 -22.98 -16.21 8.50
C ASP A 111 -21.62 -16.65 7.89
N GLY A 112 -20.48 -16.17 8.45
CA GLY A 112 -19.13 -16.46 7.98
C GLY A 112 -18.65 -15.55 6.85
N PHE A 113 -19.36 -14.45 6.58
CA PHE A 113 -18.96 -13.40 5.65
C PHE A 113 -18.64 -12.11 6.40
N GLU A 114 -17.63 -11.39 5.93
CA GLU A 114 -17.37 -10.02 6.35
C GLU A 114 -18.37 -9.10 5.66
N VAL A 115 -19.15 -8.37 6.47
CA VAL A 115 -20.21 -7.48 6.01
C VAL A 115 -19.94 -6.07 6.50
N ASP A 116 -19.68 -5.16 5.58
CA ASP A 116 -19.54 -3.74 5.88
C ASP A 116 -20.89 -3.03 5.80
N ILE A 117 -21.31 -2.45 6.93
CA ILE A 117 -22.54 -1.66 7.02
C ILE A 117 -22.17 -0.19 7.12
N VAL A 118 -22.41 0.55 6.03
CA VAL A 118 -21.87 1.89 5.82
C VAL A 118 -22.98 2.92 5.63
N PRO A 119 -23.16 3.91 6.53
CA PRO A 119 -24.09 5.01 6.29
C PRO A 119 -23.58 5.90 5.15
N CYS A 120 -24.45 6.44 4.32
CA CYS A 120 -24.11 7.34 3.22
C CYS A 120 -25.30 8.22 2.84
N TYR A 121 -25.08 9.19 1.95
CA TYR A 121 -26.16 9.96 1.36
C TYR A 121 -26.71 9.29 0.10
N ALA A 122 -28.02 9.41 -0.10
CA ALA A 122 -28.71 8.97 -1.31
C ALA A 122 -28.45 9.98 -2.44
N ILE A 123 -27.31 9.84 -3.11
CA ILE A 123 -26.90 10.74 -4.20
C ILE A 123 -27.31 10.14 -5.55
N GLU A 124 -27.88 10.99 -6.43
CA GLU A 124 -28.22 10.67 -7.79
C GLU A 124 -27.17 11.18 -8.78
N GLU A 125 -27.18 10.63 -10.00
CA GLU A 125 -26.31 11.06 -11.10
C GLU A 125 -26.44 12.57 -11.36
N GLY A 126 -25.33 13.29 -11.38
CA GLY A 126 -25.28 14.75 -11.59
C GLY A 126 -25.41 15.60 -10.32
N GLN A 127 -25.65 15.00 -9.16
CA GLN A 127 -25.64 15.73 -7.89
C GLN A 127 -24.21 15.87 -7.34
N SER A 128 -24.01 16.88 -6.50
CA SER A 128 -22.72 17.08 -5.82
C SER A 128 -22.49 16.02 -4.76
N ILE A 129 -21.32 15.41 -4.77
CA ILE A 129 -20.88 14.45 -3.78
C ILE A 129 -20.64 15.14 -2.45
N ILE A 130 -21.22 14.63 -1.37
CA ILE A 130 -21.15 15.20 -0.02
C ILE A 130 -20.00 14.53 0.75
N SER A 131 -19.90 13.19 0.66
CA SER A 131 -18.80 12.44 1.27
C SER A 131 -18.13 11.49 0.25
N ALA A 132 -16.89 11.07 0.54
CA ALA A 132 -16.18 10.16 -0.36
C ALA A 132 -16.88 8.80 -0.51
N VAL A 133 -17.63 8.38 0.50
CA VAL A 133 -18.36 7.09 0.55
C VAL A 133 -19.53 7.07 -0.45
N ASP A 134 -20.21 8.21 -0.64
CA ASP A 134 -21.40 8.32 -1.48
C ASP A 134 -21.15 7.90 -2.95
N ARG A 135 -19.91 8.05 -3.41
CA ARG A 135 -19.49 7.66 -4.77
C ARG A 135 -19.71 6.17 -5.06
N THR A 136 -19.57 5.31 -4.05
CA THR A 136 -19.65 3.86 -4.24
C THR A 136 -20.99 3.43 -4.84
N ILE A 137 -22.09 4.10 -4.49
CA ILE A 137 -23.40 3.84 -5.08
C ILE A 137 -23.40 4.20 -6.58
N LEU A 138 -22.83 5.37 -6.92
CA LEU A 138 -22.76 5.81 -8.31
C LEU A 138 -21.85 4.90 -9.13
N HIS A 139 -20.71 4.49 -8.58
CA HIS A 139 -19.79 3.54 -9.21
C HIS A 139 -20.47 2.20 -9.48
N THR A 140 -21.21 1.67 -8.50
CA THR A 140 -21.94 0.41 -8.65
C THR A 140 -22.97 0.50 -9.77
N LYS A 141 -23.80 1.55 -9.78
CA LYS A 141 -24.80 1.79 -10.83
C LYS A 141 -24.15 1.96 -12.22
N TYR A 142 -23.02 2.68 -12.29
CA TYR A 142 -22.31 2.91 -13.54
C TYR A 142 -21.79 1.59 -14.13
N ILE A 143 -21.14 0.77 -13.33
CA ILE A 143 -20.62 -0.53 -13.78
C ILE A 143 -21.76 -1.47 -14.18
N GLN A 144 -22.81 -1.60 -13.36
CA GLN A 144 -23.98 -2.44 -13.68
C GLN A 144 -24.67 -2.02 -15.00
N LYS A 145 -24.63 -0.74 -15.34
CA LYS A 145 -25.24 -0.22 -16.58
C LYS A 145 -24.37 -0.47 -17.83
N HIS A 146 -23.04 -0.47 -17.69
CA HIS A 146 -22.14 -0.44 -18.84
C HIS A 146 -21.30 -1.70 -19.02
N LEU A 147 -21.04 -2.49 -17.96
CA LEU A 147 -20.28 -3.73 -18.05
C LEU A 147 -21.17 -4.86 -18.55
N SER A 148 -20.75 -5.53 -19.63
CA SER A 148 -21.46 -6.71 -20.11
C SER A 148 -21.10 -7.95 -19.30
N LYS A 149 -21.94 -8.99 -19.38
CA LYS A 149 -21.71 -10.25 -18.66
C LYS A 149 -20.38 -10.93 -19.08
N GLU A 150 -20.03 -10.83 -20.34
CA GLU A 150 -18.77 -11.38 -20.87
C GLU A 150 -17.57 -10.64 -20.31
N GLN A 151 -17.72 -9.35 -20.01
CA GLN A 151 -16.67 -8.52 -19.42
C GLN A 151 -16.47 -8.76 -17.92
N GLU A 152 -17.43 -9.37 -17.21
CA GLU A 152 -17.24 -9.78 -15.80
C GLU A 152 -16.03 -10.71 -15.68
N ASP A 153 -15.92 -11.72 -16.54
CA ASP A 153 -14.77 -12.64 -16.58
C ASP A 153 -13.43 -11.93 -16.87
N GLU A 154 -13.45 -10.96 -17.78
CA GLU A 154 -12.27 -10.17 -18.13
C GLU A 154 -11.78 -9.32 -16.93
N VAL A 155 -12.71 -8.82 -16.11
CA VAL A 155 -12.38 -8.13 -14.85
C VAL A 155 -11.75 -9.09 -13.85
N LEU A 156 -12.28 -10.32 -13.70
CA LEU A 156 -11.70 -11.33 -12.82
C LEU A 156 -10.26 -11.68 -13.23
N LEU A 157 -10.02 -11.86 -14.54
CA LEU A 157 -8.67 -12.11 -15.07
C LEU A 157 -7.73 -10.95 -14.76
N LEU A 158 -8.15 -9.70 -15.01
CA LEU A 158 -7.33 -8.53 -14.76
C LEU A 158 -6.99 -8.37 -13.27
N LYS A 159 -8.00 -8.50 -12.38
CA LYS A 159 -7.79 -8.46 -10.93
C LYS A 159 -6.82 -9.55 -10.48
N LYS A 160 -6.98 -10.79 -10.98
CA LYS A 160 -6.10 -11.90 -10.61
C LYS A 160 -4.68 -11.75 -11.12
N PHE A 161 -4.51 -11.28 -12.36
CA PHE A 161 -3.20 -10.95 -12.90
C PHE A 161 -2.51 -9.88 -12.03
N MET A 162 -3.21 -8.77 -11.74
CA MET A 162 -2.68 -7.70 -10.90
C MET A 162 -2.35 -8.17 -9.48
N ASP A 163 -3.19 -9.02 -8.88
CA ASP A 163 -2.94 -9.65 -7.58
C ASP A 163 -1.65 -10.50 -7.61
N ALA A 164 -1.50 -11.33 -8.65
CA ALA A 164 -0.34 -12.19 -8.80
C ALA A 164 0.98 -11.45 -9.05
N VAL A 165 0.93 -10.29 -9.70
CA VAL A 165 2.12 -9.43 -9.94
C VAL A 165 2.27 -8.32 -8.88
N GLY A 166 1.47 -8.33 -7.81
CA GLY A 166 1.59 -7.42 -6.67
C GLY A 166 1.15 -5.98 -6.93
N THR A 167 0.25 -5.76 -7.91
CA THR A 167 -0.23 -4.42 -8.29
C THR A 167 -1.71 -4.18 -8.00
N TYR A 168 -2.43 -5.16 -7.43
CA TYR A 168 -3.85 -5.05 -7.06
C TYR A 168 -3.99 -4.55 -5.62
N GLY A 169 -4.91 -3.61 -5.41
CA GLY A 169 -5.23 -3.03 -4.11
C GLY A 169 -4.84 -1.56 -4.02
N SER A 170 -5.76 -0.70 -3.58
CA SER A 170 -5.56 0.75 -3.45
C SER A 170 -5.23 1.20 -2.03
N GLU A 171 -5.19 0.28 -1.08
CA GLU A 171 -4.72 0.53 0.27
C GLU A 171 -3.28 1.07 0.25
N PHE A 172 -2.94 1.94 1.20
CA PHE A 172 -1.66 2.62 1.19
C PHE A 172 -0.46 1.66 1.21
N LYS A 173 -0.59 0.49 1.83
CA LYS A 173 0.44 -0.55 1.84
C LYS A 173 0.83 -0.99 0.44
N THR A 174 -0.15 -1.27 -0.40
CA THR A 174 0.05 -1.71 -1.80
C THR A 174 0.25 -0.53 -2.74
N GLY A 175 -0.64 0.47 -2.68
CA GLY A 175 -0.65 1.62 -3.60
C GLY A 175 -0.82 1.20 -5.06
N GLY A 176 -1.62 0.17 -5.30
CA GLY A 176 -1.89 -0.43 -6.59
C GLY A 176 -3.23 -0.01 -7.20
N PHE A 177 -3.73 -0.84 -8.10
CA PHE A 177 -4.97 -0.61 -8.82
C PHE A 177 -6.18 -1.01 -7.98
N ALA A 178 -7.11 -0.07 -7.75
CA ALA A 178 -8.38 -0.34 -7.09
C ALA A 178 -9.27 -1.26 -7.95
N GLY A 179 -10.15 -2.04 -7.32
CA GLY A 179 -11.10 -2.90 -8.03
C GLY A 179 -11.96 -2.13 -9.04
N TYR A 180 -12.44 -0.94 -8.69
CA TYR A 180 -13.18 -0.07 -9.59
C TYR A 180 -12.35 0.39 -10.80
N LEU A 181 -11.07 0.69 -10.61
CA LEU A 181 -10.17 1.01 -11.71
C LEU A 181 -10.00 -0.17 -12.68
N CYS A 182 -9.92 -1.40 -12.17
CA CYS A 182 -9.88 -2.60 -13.02
C CYS A 182 -11.14 -2.74 -13.88
N GLU A 183 -12.32 -2.51 -13.30
CA GLU A 183 -13.61 -2.53 -14.02
C GLU A 183 -13.65 -1.47 -15.13
N LEU A 184 -13.21 -0.25 -14.84
CA LEU A 184 -13.14 0.84 -15.81
C LEU A 184 -12.12 0.58 -16.93
N LEU A 185 -10.99 -0.05 -16.63
CA LEU A 185 -10.00 -0.45 -17.65
C LEU A 185 -10.58 -1.48 -18.61
N ILE A 186 -11.36 -2.45 -18.12
CA ILE A 186 -12.06 -3.40 -18.98
C ILE A 186 -13.16 -2.70 -19.82
N LEU A 187 -13.89 -1.77 -19.24
CA LEU A 187 -14.84 -0.96 -20.03
C LEU A 187 -14.14 -0.18 -21.14
N LYS A 188 -12.94 0.37 -20.88
CA LYS A 188 -12.17 1.13 -21.86
C LYS A 188 -11.63 0.27 -22.99
N TYR A 189 -11.03 -0.88 -22.67
CA TYR A 189 -10.27 -1.67 -23.63
C TYR A 189 -10.97 -2.95 -24.09
N GLY A 190 -12.06 -3.33 -23.43
CA GLY A 190 -12.93 -4.44 -23.80
C GLY A 190 -12.55 -5.77 -23.16
N THR A 191 -11.26 -6.14 -23.16
CA THR A 191 -10.79 -7.44 -22.65
C THR A 191 -9.51 -7.28 -21.80
N PHE A 192 -9.18 -8.33 -21.04
CA PHE A 192 -7.95 -8.44 -20.30
C PHE A 192 -6.71 -8.26 -21.20
N GLU A 193 -6.60 -9.04 -22.30
CA GLU A 193 -5.45 -8.92 -23.21
C GLU A 193 -5.38 -7.54 -23.87
N ALA A 194 -6.51 -6.96 -24.27
CA ALA A 194 -6.52 -5.62 -24.86
C ALA A 194 -6.06 -4.57 -23.84
N THR A 195 -6.37 -4.75 -22.57
CA THR A 195 -5.86 -3.89 -21.48
C THR A 195 -4.34 -4.00 -21.36
N LEU A 196 -3.77 -5.21 -21.37
CA LEU A 196 -2.31 -5.39 -21.34
C LEU A 196 -1.64 -4.79 -22.59
N ARG A 197 -2.24 -4.98 -23.79
CA ARG A 197 -1.72 -4.37 -25.05
C ARG A 197 -1.77 -2.86 -25.03
N ALA A 198 -2.71 -2.25 -24.36
CA ALA A 198 -2.71 -0.81 -24.12
C ALA A 198 -1.64 -0.41 -23.09
N ALA A 199 -1.59 -1.13 -21.98
CA ALA A 199 -0.70 -0.83 -20.85
C ALA A 199 0.79 -0.92 -21.21
N GLN A 200 1.21 -1.83 -22.10
CA GLN A 200 2.60 -1.93 -22.54
C GLN A 200 3.14 -0.62 -23.14
N ASN A 201 2.26 0.25 -23.64
CA ASN A 201 2.62 1.52 -24.28
C ASN A 201 2.29 2.74 -23.39
N TRP A 202 1.81 2.55 -22.18
CA TRP A 202 1.53 3.66 -21.28
C TRP A 202 2.81 4.42 -20.93
N ASN A 203 2.66 5.73 -20.75
CA ASN A 203 3.73 6.63 -20.35
C ASN A 203 3.38 7.24 -18.99
N LYS A 204 4.34 7.92 -18.38
CA LYS A 204 4.06 8.74 -17.21
C LYS A 204 2.91 9.68 -17.54
N HIS A 205 1.90 9.70 -16.67
CA HIS A 205 0.75 10.57 -16.82
C HIS A 205 -0.15 10.23 -18.03
N THR A 206 -0.33 8.91 -18.28
CA THR A 206 -1.32 8.47 -19.26
C THR A 206 -2.71 8.88 -18.80
N GLU A 207 -3.48 9.52 -19.68
CA GLU A 207 -4.83 10.02 -19.41
C GLU A 207 -5.89 9.16 -20.10
N ILE A 208 -6.93 8.79 -19.38
CA ILE A 208 -8.08 8.03 -19.86
C ILE A 208 -9.37 8.72 -19.41
N ASP A 209 -10.22 9.06 -20.36
CA ASP A 209 -11.52 9.67 -20.16
C ASP A 209 -12.56 8.87 -20.97
N LEU A 210 -13.50 8.22 -20.28
CA LEU A 210 -14.53 7.41 -20.91
C LEU A 210 -15.69 8.28 -21.44
N GLU A 211 -16.05 9.31 -20.70
CA GLU A 211 -17.22 10.14 -20.98
C GLU A 211 -16.88 11.38 -21.85
N GLY A 212 -15.57 11.63 -22.10
CA GLY A 212 -15.15 12.75 -22.92
C GLY A 212 -15.38 14.12 -22.25
N TYR A 213 -15.18 14.19 -20.94
CA TYR A 213 -15.36 15.45 -20.18
C TYR A 213 -14.35 16.53 -20.54
N GLY A 214 -13.22 16.16 -21.18
CA GLY A 214 -12.20 17.09 -21.61
C GLY A 214 -11.41 17.73 -20.46
N THR A 215 -11.31 17.06 -19.32
CA THR A 215 -10.58 17.51 -18.13
C THR A 215 -9.08 17.20 -18.20
N SER A 216 -8.64 16.53 -19.26
CA SER A 216 -7.23 16.30 -19.58
C SER A 216 -6.49 17.65 -19.67
N GLY A 217 -5.36 17.76 -18.95
CA GLY A 217 -4.55 18.98 -18.87
C GLY A 217 -4.87 19.89 -17.68
N ASN A 218 -5.67 19.44 -16.73
CA ASN A 218 -5.77 20.11 -15.44
C ASN A 218 -4.51 19.82 -14.59
N ASP A 219 -3.80 20.86 -14.17
CA ASP A 219 -2.63 20.80 -13.27
C ASP A 219 -2.91 20.05 -11.94
N ILE A 220 -4.19 19.77 -11.66
CA ILE A 220 -4.66 19.10 -10.43
C ILE A 220 -4.07 17.68 -10.30
N PHE A 221 -3.83 16.96 -11.42
CA PHE A 221 -3.37 15.56 -11.42
C PHE A 221 -1.90 15.42 -11.89
N GLU A 222 -1.13 16.51 -11.92
CA GLU A 222 0.23 16.58 -12.49
C GLU A 222 1.21 15.52 -11.92
N ASN A 223 0.99 15.11 -10.68
CA ASN A 223 1.86 14.15 -9.99
C ASN A 223 1.37 12.70 -10.08
N ASP A 224 0.18 12.46 -10.60
CA ASP A 224 -0.40 11.12 -10.65
C ASP A 224 0.21 10.32 -11.82
N PRO A 225 0.61 9.04 -11.62
CA PRO A 225 1.21 8.24 -12.68
C PRO A 225 0.22 7.89 -13.79
N LEU A 226 -1.05 7.68 -13.44
CA LEU A 226 -2.17 7.42 -14.33
C LEU A 226 -3.32 8.35 -13.95
N VAL A 227 -3.89 9.03 -14.93
CA VAL A 227 -5.11 9.82 -14.77
C VAL A 227 -6.26 9.09 -15.44
N PHE A 228 -7.13 8.50 -14.63
CA PHE A 228 -8.38 7.92 -15.11
C PHE A 228 -9.53 8.76 -14.57
N ILE A 229 -10.13 9.59 -15.44
CA ILE A 229 -11.23 10.48 -15.05
C ILE A 229 -12.43 9.62 -14.64
N ASP A 230 -12.94 9.89 -13.42
CA ASP A 230 -14.09 9.16 -12.89
C ASP A 230 -15.35 9.47 -13.73
N PRO A 231 -15.98 8.45 -14.34
CA PRO A 231 -17.19 8.69 -15.14
C PRO A 231 -18.35 9.29 -14.34
N THR A 232 -18.33 9.20 -13.02
CA THR A 232 -19.36 9.72 -12.13
C THR A 232 -18.97 11.05 -11.45
N ASP A 233 -17.69 11.45 -11.54
CA ASP A 233 -17.16 12.69 -10.95
C ASP A 233 -15.98 13.22 -11.79
N LYS A 234 -16.24 14.07 -12.74
CA LYS A 234 -15.24 14.62 -13.66
C LYS A 234 -14.04 15.31 -13.00
N ASN A 235 -14.14 15.67 -11.73
CA ASN A 235 -13.07 16.34 -10.99
C ASN A 235 -12.22 15.36 -10.18
N ARG A 236 -12.41 14.05 -10.36
CA ARG A 236 -11.71 12.99 -9.63
C ARG A 236 -10.88 12.12 -10.57
N ASN A 237 -9.66 11.81 -10.13
CA ASN A 237 -8.86 10.73 -10.70
C ASN A 237 -9.13 9.43 -9.92
N VAL A 238 -9.62 8.37 -10.60
CA VAL A 238 -9.79 7.04 -9.98
C VAL A 238 -8.43 6.41 -9.64
N GLY A 239 -7.39 6.77 -10.38
CA GLY A 239 -6.01 6.33 -10.16
C GLY A 239 -5.24 7.10 -9.07
N ALA A 240 -5.88 7.98 -8.28
CA ALA A 240 -5.18 8.86 -7.33
C ALA A 240 -4.39 8.12 -6.22
N ALA A 241 -4.80 6.90 -5.85
CA ALA A 241 -4.08 6.07 -4.88
C ALA A 241 -2.93 5.27 -5.49
N LEU A 242 -2.84 5.21 -6.83
CA LEU A 242 -1.85 4.41 -7.54
C LEU A 242 -0.47 5.06 -7.43
N ARG A 243 0.52 4.30 -6.96
CA ARG A 243 1.90 4.75 -6.90
C ARG A 243 2.63 4.48 -8.21
N MET A 244 3.65 5.29 -8.46
CA MET A 244 4.49 5.16 -9.67
C MET A 244 5.10 3.75 -9.79
N GLU A 245 5.55 3.17 -8.67
CA GLU A 245 6.15 1.84 -8.64
C GLU A 245 5.17 0.78 -9.13
N ARG A 246 3.94 0.78 -8.59
CA ARG A 246 2.91 -0.20 -8.98
C ARG A 246 2.42 0.00 -10.41
N TYR A 247 2.36 1.25 -10.86
CA TYR A 247 2.07 1.58 -12.24
C TYR A 247 3.11 1.03 -13.20
N VAL A 248 4.39 1.23 -12.90
CA VAL A 248 5.51 0.72 -13.72
C VAL A 248 5.59 -0.80 -13.66
N ASP A 249 5.40 -1.41 -12.49
CA ASP A 249 5.36 -2.86 -12.32
C ASP A 249 4.30 -3.49 -13.23
N PHE A 250 3.10 -2.90 -13.28
CA PHE A 250 2.02 -3.39 -14.16
C PHE A 250 2.37 -3.28 -15.64
N ILE A 251 3.00 -2.15 -16.07
CA ILE A 251 3.45 -1.98 -17.46
C ILE A 251 4.48 -3.04 -17.83
N VAL A 252 5.46 -3.29 -16.96
CA VAL A 252 6.52 -4.29 -17.22
C VAL A 252 5.96 -5.70 -17.24
N ALA A 253 5.09 -6.04 -16.28
CA ALA A 253 4.42 -7.35 -16.24
C ALA A 253 3.56 -7.57 -17.50
N SER A 254 2.86 -6.53 -17.96
CA SER A 254 2.08 -6.58 -19.22
C SER A 254 2.96 -6.88 -20.42
N ARG A 255 4.14 -6.26 -20.52
CA ARG A 255 5.12 -6.54 -21.60
C ARG A 255 5.62 -7.98 -21.53
N ASN A 256 6.05 -8.45 -20.36
CA ASN A 256 6.56 -9.80 -20.18
C ASN A 256 5.50 -10.86 -20.55
N PHE A 257 4.24 -10.62 -20.17
CA PHE A 257 3.12 -11.48 -20.57
C PHE A 257 2.95 -11.51 -22.09
N LEU A 258 2.95 -10.35 -22.73
CA LEU A 258 2.75 -10.23 -24.18
C LEU A 258 3.92 -10.77 -24.99
N ASP A 259 5.15 -10.65 -24.48
CA ASP A 259 6.33 -11.26 -25.10
C ASP A 259 6.18 -12.78 -25.22
N ILE A 260 5.58 -13.44 -24.20
CA ILE A 260 5.28 -14.87 -24.27
C ILE A 260 4.07 -15.15 -25.16
N ALA A 261 2.99 -14.35 -25.04
CA ALA A 261 1.77 -14.54 -25.80
C ALA A 261 1.99 -14.41 -27.31
N ASP A 262 2.87 -13.50 -27.71
CA ASP A 262 3.18 -13.19 -29.12
C ASP A 262 4.44 -13.92 -29.63
N ASP A 263 5.10 -14.75 -28.79
CA ASP A 263 6.30 -15.51 -29.20
C ASP A 263 5.95 -16.58 -30.22
N ASN A 264 6.48 -16.46 -31.43
CA ASN A 264 6.24 -17.39 -32.54
C ASN A 264 7.11 -18.65 -32.48
N ASP A 265 8.13 -18.68 -31.62
CA ASP A 265 9.01 -19.83 -31.43
C ASP A 265 8.43 -20.85 -30.43
N LEU A 266 7.43 -20.45 -29.64
CA LEU A 266 6.71 -21.33 -28.72
C LEU A 266 5.45 -21.91 -29.37
N ASP A 267 5.17 -23.18 -29.08
CA ASP A 267 3.88 -23.75 -29.45
C ASP A 267 2.74 -23.30 -28.49
N GLU A 268 1.48 -23.56 -28.84
CA GLU A 268 0.33 -23.07 -28.07
C GLU A 268 0.26 -23.68 -26.68
N ASP A 269 0.72 -24.91 -26.47
CA ASP A 269 0.71 -25.58 -25.15
C ASP A 269 1.80 -24.98 -24.26
N GLU A 270 3.00 -24.72 -24.78
CA GLU A 270 4.10 -24.07 -24.08
C GLU A 270 3.73 -22.63 -23.67
N LYS A 271 3.08 -21.87 -24.59
CA LYS A 271 2.57 -20.53 -24.28
C LYS A 271 1.55 -20.58 -23.14
N GLN A 272 0.60 -21.50 -23.24
CA GLN A 272 -0.46 -21.65 -22.26
C GLN A 272 0.11 -21.99 -20.86
N GLU A 273 1.11 -22.89 -20.79
CA GLU A 273 1.76 -23.25 -19.53
C GLU A 273 2.46 -22.04 -18.90
N LYS A 274 3.24 -21.29 -19.68
CA LYS A 274 3.95 -20.10 -19.20
C LYS A 274 3.00 -18.98 -18.78
N ILE A 275 1.92 -18.77 -19.50
CA ILE A 275 0.93 -17.73 -19.21
C ILE A 275 0.18 -18.02 -17.91
N ILE A 276 -0.15 -19.28 -17.63
CA ILE A 276 -0.80 -19.67 -16.37
C ILE A 276 0.03 -19.26 -15.15
N GLU A 277 1.36 -19.23 -15.27
CA GLU A 277 2.23 -18.81 -14.16
C GLU A 277 1.98 -17.35 -13.73
N PHE A 278 1.58 -16.46 -14.64
CA PHE A 278 1.26 -15.07 -14.29
C PHE A 278 0.03 -14.91 -13.38
N PHE A 279 -0.81 -15.94 -13.28
CA PHE A 279 -1.98 -15.93 -12.41
C PHE A 279 -1.77 -16.65 -11.07
N LYS A 280 -0.61 -17.26 -10.88
CA LYS A 280 -0.27 -17.93 -9.63
C LYS A 280 0.42 -16.95 -8.68
N PRO A 281 0.12 -17.00 -7.38
CA PRO A 281 0.88 -16.23 -6.41
C PRO A 281 2.36 -16.65 -6.47
N LEU A 282 3.25 -15.69 -6.30
CA LEU A 282 4.67 -15.97 -6.24
C LEU A 282 4.97 -16.85 -5.02
N LYS A 283 5.14 -18.13 -5.25
CA LYS A 283 5.61 -19.03 -4.20
C LYS A 283 7.10 -18.82 -4.02
N LYS A 284 7.49 -18.51 -2.79
CA LYS A 284 8.91 -18.53 -2.41
C LYS A 284 9.35 -19.98 -2.27
N GLU A 285 9.34 -20.73 -3.39
CA GLU A 285 9.67 -22.16 -3.44
C GLU A 285 11.01 -22.48 -2.80
N LYS A 286 11.96 -21.54 -2.90
CA LYS A 286 13.27 -21.64 -2.25
C LYS A 286 13.23 -21.75 -0.72
N PHE A 287 12.08 -21.40 -0.10
CA PHE A 287 11.87 -21.46 1.35
C PHE A 287 10.95 -22.61 1.79
N LEU A 288 10.37 -23.35 0.84
CA LEU A 288 9.54 -24.49 1.18
C LEU A 288 10.34 -25.56 1.94
N GLY A 289 9.80 -25.99 3.07
CA GLY A 289 10.41 -27.02 3.92
C GLY A 289 11.65 -26.59 4.72
N LYS A 290 12.08 -25.32 4.61
CA LYS A 290 13.20 -24.78 5.39
C LYS A 290 12.71 -24.14 6.70
N SER A 291 13.54 -24.27 7.74
CA SER A 291 13.33 -23.56 9.00
C SER A 291 13.65 -22.05 8.86
N ASN A 292 13.17 -21.23 9.82
CA ASN A 292 13.51 -19.80 9.86
C ASN A 292 15.02 -19.59 9.98
N GLU A 293 15.71 -20.43 10.73
CA GLU A 293 17.17 -20.39 10.88
C GLU A 293 17.91 -20.63 9.56
N GLU A 294 17.48 -21.62 8.76
CA GLU A 294 18.07 -21.91 7.45
C GLU A 294 17.87 -20.76 6.46
N ILE A 295 16.69 -20.14 6.50
CA ILE A 295 16.38 -18.98 5.65
C ILE A 295 17.20 -17.77 6.09
N ALA A 296 17.26 -17.47 7.39
CA ALA A 296 18.04 -16.38 7.94
C ALA A 296 19.53 -16.50 7.56
N LYS A 297 20.11 -17.69 7.62
CA LYS A 297 21.48 -17.96 7.17
C LYS A 297 21.68 -17.65 5.68
N SER A 298 20.75 -18.07 4.82
CA SER A 298 20.82 -17.83 3.39
C SER A 298 20.71 -16.33 3.07
N ILE A 299 19.82 -15.60 3.76
CA ILE A 299 19.65 -14.16 3.64
C ILE A 299 20.91 -13.43 4.10
N LEU A 300 21.46 -13.83 5.26
CA LEU A 300 22.69 -13.24 5.80
C LEU A 300 23.89 -13.42 4.87
N GLU A 301 24.02 -14.60 4.24
CA GLU A 301 25.05 -14.85 3.25
C GLU A 301 24.90 -13.92 2.03
N SER A 302 23.67 -13.67 1.60
CA SER A 302 23.37 -12.73 0.53
C SER A 302 23.79 -11.30 0.88
N PHE A 303 23.52 -10.81 2.09
CA PHE A 303 24.00 -9.49 2.55
C PHE A 303 25.52 -9.43 2.62
N LYS A 304 26.19 -10.45 3.14
CA LYS A 304 27.67 -10.48 3.22
C LYS A 304 28.33 -10.39 1.85
N ASN A 305 27.76 -11.02 0.84
CA ASN A 305 28.29 -11.00 -0.52
C ASN A 305 28.19 -9.61 -1.17
N ARG A 306 27.33 -8.70 -0.66
CA ARG A 306 27.14 -7.34 -1.19
C ARG A 306 28.20 -6.35 -0.72
N GLN A 307 28.96 -6.67 0.33
CA GLN A 307 29.98 -5.81 0.95
C GLN A 307 29.42 -4.45 1.42
N THR A 308 28.14 -4.39 1.74
CA THR A 308 27.43 -3.26 2.33
C THR A 308 27.27 -3.46 3.83
N GLN A 309 26.87 -2.42 4.56
CA GLN A 309 26.39 -2.56 5.94
C GLN A 309 24.86 -2.40 5.94
N THR A 310 24.16 -3.31 6.60
CA THR A 310 22.71 -3.19 6.77
C THR A 310 22.40 -2.99 8.25
N LEU A 311 21.70 -1.91 8.56
CA LEU A 311 21.22 -1.56 9.88
C LEU A 311 19.73 -1.82 10.01
N ILE A 312 19.35 -2.38 11.14
CA ILE A 312 17.96 -2.66 11.53
C ILE A 312 17.57 -1.73 12.66
N LEU A 313 16.45 -1.04 12.52
CA LEU A 313 15.80 -0.27 13.58
C LEU A 313 14.47 -0.95 13.88
N LYS A 314 14.37 -1.63 15.01
CA LYS A 314 13.17 -2.29 15.48
C LYS A 314 12.57 -1.53 16.65
N PHE A 315 11.25 -1.35 16.64
CA PHE A 315 10.48 -0.76 17.76
C PHE A 315 9.04 -1.24 17.73
N LYS A 316 8.34 -1.06 18.86
CA LYS A 316 6.94 -1.44 19.02
C LYS A 316 6.04 -0.23 18.92
N ILE A 317 4.93 -0.36 18.23
CA ILE A 317 3.84 0.63 18.25
C ILE A 317 2.89 0.31 19.41
N SER A 318 2.52 1.32 20.18
CA SER A 318 1.70 1.15 21.40
C SER A 318 0.30 1.76 21.28
N GLU A 319 -0.07 2.29 20.13
CA GLU A 319 -1.34 2.96 19.86
C GLU A 319 -2.05 2.26 18.72
N ASP A 320 -3.37 2.16 18.82
CA ASP A 320 -4.22 1.66 17.76
C ASP A 320 -4.24 2.70 16.62
N ILE A 321 -3.40 2.47 15.61
CA ILE A 321 -3.25 3.33 14.44
C ILE A 321 -3.76 2.53 13.25
N SER A 322 -4.76 3.05 12.54
CA SER A 322 -5.24 2.39 11.34
C SER A 322 -4.11 2.17 10.32
N SER A 323 -4.16 1.07 9.58
CA SER A 323 -3.16 0.72 8.55
C SER A 323 -2.93 1.88 7.57
N ASP A 324 -3.98 2.55 7.11
CA ASP A 324 -3.91 3.71 6.21
C ASP A 324 -3.19 4.93 6.81
N ALA A 325 -3.22 5.10 8.11
CA ALA A 325 -2.48 6.15 8.80
C ALA A 325 -1.05 5.74 9.17
N LEU A 326 -0.82 4.46 9.43
CA LEU A 326 0.46 3.89 9.84
C LEU A 326 1.49 3.91 8.70
N HIS A 327 1.17 3.30 7.57
CA HIS A 327 2.11 3.13 6.46
C HIS A 327 2.70 4.44 5.91
N PRO A 328 1.91 5.55 5.71
CA PRO A 328 2.47 6.84 5.32
C PRO A 328 3.46 7.40 6.34
N GLN A 329 3.17 7.22 7.65
CA GLN A 329 4.06 7.69 8.72
C GLN A 329 5.36 6.89 8.75
N LEU A 330 5.30 5.57 8.55
CA LEU A 330 6.49 4.71 8.51
C LEU A 330 7.39 5.06 7.32
N LEU A 331 6.83 5.17 6.12
CA LEU A 331 7.57 5.54 4.92
C LEU A 331 8.24 6.90 5.06
N LYS A 332 7.49 7.91 5.54
CA LYS A 332 8.02 9.25 5.80
C LYS A 332 9.14 9.24 6.84
N THR A 333 9.01 8.41 7.85
CA THR A 333 10.00 8.31 8.94
C THR A 333 11.29 7.70 8.44
N VAL A 334 11.25 6.53 7.80
CA VAL A 334 12.46 5.87 7.28
C VAL A 334 13.15 6.71 6.22
N SER A 335 12.39 7.35 5.33
CA SER A 335 12.92 8.28 4.32
C SER A 335 13.65 9.46 5.00
N SER A 336 13.05 10.08 6.01
CA SER A 336 13.69 11.18 6.74
C SER A 336 14.95 10.77 7.50
N ILE A 337 14.99 9.54 8.03
CA ILE A 337 16.19 8.98 8.66
C ILE A 337 17.29 8.82 7.61
N CYS A 338 16.97 8.25 6.45
CA CYS A 338 17.93 8.08 5.35
C CYS A 338 18.45 9.40 4.80
N GLU A 339 17.58 10.41 4.61
CA GLU A 339 18.00 11.77 4.22
C GLU A 339 19.03 12.35 5.21
N LYS A 340 18.86 12.12 6.51
CA LYS A 340 19.79 12.62 7.53
C LYS A 340 21.11 11.84 7.55
N ILE A 341 21.07 10.53 7.31
CA ILE A 341 22.28 9.71 7.13
C ILE A 341 23.11 10.26 5.95
N GLU A 342 22.45 10.58 4.84
CA GLU A 342 23.13 11.14 3.66
C GLU A 342 23.69 12.55 3.90
N MET A 343 23.01 13.38 4.72
CA MET A 343 23.53 14.70 5.11
C MET A 343 24.85 14.61 5.91
N GLU A 344 25.09 13.50 6.61
CA GLU A 344 26.34 13.21 7.32
C GLU A 344 27.38 12.54 6.42
N GLU A 345 27.19 12.60 5.08
CA GLU A 345 28.07 12.07 4.03
C GLU A 345 28.22 10.54 4.03
N PHE A 346 27.31 9.81 4.70
CA PHE A 346 27.13 8.38 4.48
C PHE A 346 26.27 8.17 3.24
N SER A 347 26.35 6.98 2.61
CA SER A 347 25.53 6.70 1.40
C SER A 347 24.56 5.56 1.64
N VAL A 348 23.29 5.87 1.56
CA VAL A 348 22.22 4.87 1.59
C VAL A 348 22.12 4.21 0.22
N PHE A 349 22.18 2.87 0.17
CA PHE A 349 21.95 2.12 -1.05
C PHE A 349 20.46 1.93 -1.30
N LYS A 350 19.74 1.45 -0.28
CA LYS A 350 18.29 1.35 -0.25
C LYS A 350 17.78 1.16 1.16
N TYR A 351 16.49 1.36 1.34
CA TYR A 351 15.80 1.15 2.61
C TYR A 351 14.39 0.64 2.35
N ASP A 352 13.83 0.00 3.38
CA ASP A 352 12.44 -0.44 3.41
C ASP A 352 11.96 -0.51 4.85
N TYR A 353 10.66 -0.73 5.04
CA TYR A 353 10.06 -1.01 6.33
C TYR A 353 9.16 -2.23 6.27
N TRP A 354 9.09 -2.93 7.37
CA TRP A 354 8.15 -4.03 7.61
C TRP A 354 7.36 -3.76 8.90
N THR A 355 6.10 -4.18 8.95
CA THR A 355 5.25 -4.14 10.13
C THR A 355 4.24 -5.28 10.05
N ASP A 356 3.88 -5.84 11.21
CA ASP A 356 2.72 -6.73 11.35
C ASP A 356 1.40 -5.97 11.47
N GLU A 357 1.44 -4.64 11.47
CA GLU A 357 0.33 -3.70 11.62
C GLU A 357 -0.34 -3.74 13.02
N GLU A 358 0.14 -4.55 13.94
CA GLU A 358 -0.35 -4.69 15.31
C GLU A 358 0.63 -4.12 16.34
N GLU A 359 1.88 -4.58 16.32
CA GLU A 359 2.85 -4.22 17.35
C GLU A 359 4.24 -3.87 16.81
N TYR A 360 4.76 -4.62 15.84
CA TYR A 360 6.14 -4.52 15.41
C TYR A 360 6.33 -3.64 14.18
N VAL A 361 7.38 -2.82 14.26
CA VAL A 361 7.90 -2.08 13.10
C VAL A 361 9.40 -2.33 13.00
N ILE A 362 9.88 -2.62 11.79
CA ILE A 362 11.28 -2.83 11.49
C ILE A 362 11.65 -2.00 10.26
N PHE A 363 12.63 -1.09 10.41
CA PHE A 363 13.26 -0.43 9.28
C PHE A 363 14.56 -1.17 8.92
N THR A 364 14.72 -1.47 7.65
CA THR A 364 15.93 -2.08 7.07
C THR A 364 16.62 -1.04 6.20
N ILE A 365 17.86 -0.66 6.55
CA ILE A 365 18.63 0.39 5.86
C ILE A 365 19.97 -0.20 5.42
N GLU A 366 20.18 -0.33 4.12
CA GLU A 366 21.42 -0.83 3.52
C GLU A 366 22.28 0.36 3.06
N LEU A 367 23.55 0.37 3.46
CA LEU A 367 24.48 1.46 3.28
C LEU A 367 25.68 1.05 2.40
N ASN A 368 25.96 1.81 1.35
CA ASN A 368 27.18 1.68 0.55
C ASN A 368 28.38 2.31 1.27
N VAL A 369 28.17 3.49 1.85
CA VAL A 369 29.21 4.19 2.63
C VAL A 369 28.68 4.34 4.07
N PHE A 370 29.18 3.49 4.94
CA PHE A 370 28.72 3.41 6.34
C PHE A 370 29.79 3.88 7.34
N LYS A 371 31.01 4.12 6.87
CA LYS A 371 32.16 4.58 7.68
C LYS A 371 32.92 5.67 6.95
N GLN A 372 33.28 6.71 7.67
CA GLN A 372 34.02 7.86 7.19
C GLN A 372 35.34 8.03 7.93
N GLY A 373 36.29 8.74 7.29
CA GLY A 373 37.52 9.17 7.95
C GLY A 373 37.27 10.09 9.15
N LYS A 374 38.23 10.14 10.08
CA LYS A 374 38.09 10.94 11.28
C LYS A 374 37.90 12.45 10.98
N PHE A 375 38.49 12.94 9.89
CA PHE A 375 38.48 14.36 9.54
C PHE A 375 37.77 14.57 8.19
N TYR A 376 37.21 15.77 8.02
CA TYR A 376 36.64 16.25 6.79
C TYR A 376 36.99 17.72 6.54
N ILE A 377 36.85 18.16 5.30
CA ILE A 377 37.05 19.56 4.93
C ILE A 377 35.71 20.29 5.04
N HIS A 378 35.59 21.14 6.06
CA HIS A 378 34.43 22.00 6.20
C HIS A 378 34.54 23.19 5.23
N LYS A 379 33.65 23.22 4.25
CA LYS A 379 33.64 24.22 3.18
C LYS A 379 32.92 25.48 3.66
N GLY A 380 33.62 26.61 3.68
CA GLY A 380 33.11 27.92 4.01
C GLY A 380 32.75 28.76 2.76
N PRO A 381 32.74 30.09 2.87
CA PRO A 381 32.39 30.97 1.78
C PRO A 381 33.45 30.98 0.67
N LYS A 382 33.07 31.37 -0.54
CA LYS A 382 34.01 31.78 -1.58
C LYS A 382 34.89 32.93 -1.08
N VAL A 383 36.12 33.00 -1.53
CA VAL A 383 37.10 34.02 -1.05
C VAL A 383 36.74 35.45 -1.48
N TRP A 384 35.99 35.63 -2.55
CA TRP A 384 35.66 36.92 -3.12
C TRP A 384 34.82 37.85 -2.18
N PRO A 385 33.79 37.43 -1.49
CA PRO A 385 33.06 38.26 -0.55
C PRO A 385 33.82 38.42 0.77
N LYS A 386 34.63 39.47 0.87
CA LYS A 386 35.46 39.74 2.07
C LYS A 386 34.68 39.65 3.39
N LYS A 387 33.49 40.27 3.46
CA LYS A 387 32.64 40.26 4.65
C LYS A 387 32.23 38.86 5.08
N ALA A 388 31.95 37.98 4.13
CA ALA A 388 31.60 36.58 4.42
C ALA A 388 32.82 35.81 5.00
N CYS A 389 34.01 36.03 4.42
CA CYS A 389 35.23 35.45 4.92
C CYS A 389 35.59 35.95 6.34
N ASP A 390 35.41 37.24 6.59
CA ASP A 390 35.65 37.82 7.93
C ASP A 390 34.68 37.24 8.98
N ASN A 391 33.41 37.06 8.62
CA ASN A 391 32.40 36.40 9.49
C ASN A 391 32.79 34.93 9.74
N PHE A 392 33.22 34.24 8.70
CA PHE A 392 33.66 32.85 8.82
C PHE A 392 34.86 32.70 9.72
N LYS A 393 35.85 33.58 9.60
CA LYS A 393 37.03 33.66 10.53
C LYS A 393 36.63 33.94 11.98
N LYS A 394 35.64 34.82 12.18
CA LYS A 394 35.14 35.09 13.54
C LYS A 394 34.43 33.92 14.18
N LYS A 395 33.69 33.14 13.37
CA LYS A 395 32.98 31.96 13.84
C LYS A 395 33.92 30.80 14.16
N TRP A 396 34.90 30.59 13.29
CA TRP A 396 35.84 29.47 13.36
C TRP A 396 37.24 30.03 13.65
N GLN A 397 37.66 30.01 14.91
CA GLN A 397 38.97 30.49 15.33
C GLN A 397 40.10 29.51 15.03
N ASP A 398 39.86 28.50 14.20
CA ASP A 398 40.78 27.45 13.82
C ASP A 398 41.65 27.87 12.63
N ALA A 399 42.62 27.01 12.27
CA ALA A 399 43.46 27.20 11.10
C ALA A 399 42.65 27.10 9.79
N LEU A 400 42.37 28.27 9.23
CA LEU A 400 41.67 28.40 7.96
C LEU A 400 42.67 28.45 6.79
N TYR A 401 42.34 27.82 5.69
CA TYR A 401 43.15 27.86 4.47
C TYR A 401 42.26 27.96 3.24
N PRO A 402 42.77 28.48 2.12
CA PRO A 402 42.06 28.46 0.86
C PRO A 402 42.17 27.08 0.17
N LEU A 403 41.07 26.60 -0.37
CA LEU A 403 41.03 25.44 -1.22
C LEU A 403 40.12 25.78 -2.42
N ASP A 404 40.68 25.74 -3.62
CA ASP A 404 40.04 26.28 -4.81
C ASP A 404 39.59 27.73 -4.60
N GLU A 405 38.31 28.02 -4.78
CA GLU A 405 37.72 29.33 -4.57
C GLU A 405 37.12 29.54 -3.17
N PHE A 406 37.34 28.61 -2.24
CA PHE A 406 36.67 28.62 -0.92
C PHE A 406 37.64 28.78 0.23
N MET A 407 37.22 29.48 1.29
CA MET A 407 37.85 29.38 2.59
C MET A 407 37.37 28.11 3.27
N VAL A 408 38.28 27.27 3.74
CA VAL A 408 37.97 25.97 4.35
C VAL A 408 38.73 25.77 5.65
N LEU A 409 38.29 24.79 6.44
CA LEU A 409 39.03 24.27 7.58
C LEU A 409 38.87 22.75 7.68
N THR A 410 39.86 22.10 8.25
CA THR A 410 39.77 20.67 8.57
C THR A 410 39.11 20.49 9.93
N ARG A 411 38.04 19.70 9.98
CA ARG A 411 37.31 19.38 11.21
C ARG A 411 37.29 17.90 11.50
N GLU A 412 37.24 17.55 12.76
CA GLU A 412 36.90 16.19 13.19
C GLU A 412 35.41 15.98 13.05
N ARG A 413 34.99 14.79 12.55
CA ARG A 413 33.61 14.40 12.42
C ARG A 413 32.99 14.10 13.78
N ASP A 414 31.76 14.54 13.96
CA ASP A 414 30.97 14.23 15.16
C ASP A 414 30.60 12.73 15.20
N TYR A 415 30.48 12.11 14.03
CA TYR A 415 30.15 10.70 13.84
C TYR A 415 31.09 10.05 12.80
N LYS A 416 31.62 8.86 13.12
CA LYS A 416 32.52 8.12 12.24
C LYS A 416 31.80 7.01 11.47
N THR A 417 30.66 6.55 11.97
CA THR A 417 29.83 5.53 11.34
C THR A 417 28.37 5.97 11.35
N ALA A 418 27.59 5.47 10.36
CA ALA A 418 26.16 5.70 10.32
C ALA A 418 25.45 5.11 11.55
N LYS A 419 25.94 3.98 12.06
CA LYS A 419 25.44 3.38 13.31
C LYS A 419 25.61 4.34 14.49
N GLU A 420 26.82 4.90 14.69
CA GLU A 420 27.10 5.88 15.74
C GLU A 420 26.22 7.15 15.63
N PHE A 421 25.97 7.62 14.40
CA PHE A 421 25.06 8.74 14.16
C PHE A 421 23.65 8.43 14.66
N LEU A 422 23.09 7.26 14.27
CA LEU A 422 21.75 6.86 14.70
C LEU A 422 21.67 6.61 16.21
N GLU A 423 22.66 5.96 16.82
CA GLU A 423 22.73 5.72 18.28
C GLU A 423 22.65 7.02 19.07
N LYS A 424 23.27 8.10 18.56
CA LYS A 424 23.31 9.39 19.23
C LYS A 424 22.14 10.32 18.89
N THR A 425 21.34 10.00 17.88
CA THR A 425 20.29 10.92 17.39
C THR A 425 18.87 10.37 17.48
N LEU A 426 18.69 9.07 17.69
CA LEU A 426 17.38 8.45 17.91
C LEU A 426 16.96 8.47 19.40
N ASP A 427 17.26 9.55 20.11
CA ASP A 427 16.88 9.78 21.50
C ASP A 427 15.90 10.95 21.65
N ASP A 428 15.30 11.10 22.83
CA ASP A 428 14.32 12.16 23.12
C ASP A 428 14.84 13.58 22.86
N LYS A 429 16.15 13.80 22.96
CA LYS A 429 16.76 15.12 22.80
C LYS A 429 16.99 15.49 21.34
N HIS A 430 17.36 14.51 20.52
CA HIS A 430 17.85 14.75 19.15
C HIS A 430 16.86 14.30 18.08
N ILE A 431 15.87 13.44 18.39
CA ILE A 431 14.92 12.89 17.43
C ILE A 431 14.14 13.96 16.64
N HIS A 432 14.11 15.19 17.12
CA HIS A 432 13.47 16.33 16.45
C HIS A 432 14.16 16.74 15.13
N ILE A 433 15.38 16.26 14.86
CA ILE A 433 16.07 16.51 13.58
C ILE A 433 15.42 15.77 12.43
N PHE A 434 14.67 14.70 12.74
CA PHE A 434 13.96 13.88 11.77
C PHE A 434 12.51 14.32 11.62
N LYS A 435 11.96 14.19 10.40
CA LYS A 435 10.55 14.46 10.11
C LYS A 435 9.68 13.24 10.41
N ILE A 436 9.41 12.99 11.68
CA ILE A 436 8.70 11.81 12.18
C ILE A 436 7.30 12.19 12.66
N GLY A 437 6.29 11.35 12.39
CA GLY A 437 4.95 11.48 12.94
C GLY A 437 4.95 11.33 14.47
N LYS A 438 4.00 11.99 15.14
CA LYS A 438 3.96 12.04 16.62
C LYS A 438 3.94 10.64 17.25
N ASN A 439 3.14 9.73 16.73
CA ASN A 439 2.97 8.38 17.27
C ASN A 439 4.23 7.54 17.08
N ILE A 440 4.82 7.58 15.89
CA ILE A 440 6.07 6.87 15.58
C ILE A 440 7.24 7.45 16.39
N LYS A 441 7.29 8.77 16.57
CA LYS A 441 8.30 9.40 17.43
C LYS A 441 8.22 8.89 18.87
N LYS A 442 7.00 8.81 19.43
CA LYS A 442 6.78 8.28 20.77
C LYS A 442 7.22 6.81 20.87
N ALA A 443 6.89 5.99 19.88
CA ALA A 443 7.26 4.59 19.81
C ALA A 443 8.78 4.39 19.81
N ILE A 444 9.51 5.08 18.92
CA ILE A 444 10.98 5.03 18.84
C ILE A 444 11.64 5.41 20.18
N CYS A 445 11.17 6.48 20.82
CA CYS A 445 11.75 6.94 22.08
C CYS A 445 11.42 6.03 23.25
N SER A 446 10.18 5.51 23.33
CA SER A 446 9.75 4.63 24.42
C SER A 446 10.48 3.29 24.41
N ASP A 447 10.71 2.74 23.24
CA ASP A 447 11.40 1.45 23.05
C ASP A 447 12.93 1.58 23.07
N LYS A 448 13.45 2.83 23.19
CA LYS A 448 14.88 3.13 23.09
C LYS A 448 15.50 2.44 21.87
N CYS A 449 14.87 2.66 20.72
CA CYS A 449 15.28 2.04 19.47
C CYS A 449 16.76 2.31 19.19
N VAL A 450 17.57 1.27 19.11
CA VAL A 450 18.99 1.33 18.77
C VAL A 450 19.24 0.59 17.45
N PRO A 451 20.16 1.10 16.61
CA PRO A 451 20.53 0.41 15.37
C PRO A 451 21.29 -0.88 15.67
N ILE A 452 20.80 -1.99 15.12
CA ILE A 452 21.41 -3.31 15.24
C ILE A 452 21.92 -3.70 13.83
N GLU A 453 23.08 -4.34 13.74
CA GLU A 453 23.54 -4.87 12.46
C GLU A 453 22.75 -6.11 12.06
N ILE A 454 22.53 -6.32 10.77
CA ILE A 454 21.67 -7.40 10.24
C ILE A 454 22.16 -8.79 10.68
N ASP A 455 23.47 -9.00 10.82
CA ASP A 455 24.04 -10.27 11.27
C ASP A 455 23.73 -10.53 12.76
N GLU A 456 23.83 -9.53 13.62
CA GLU A 456 23.43 -9.60 15.01
C GLU A 456 21.93 -9.87 15.14
N PHE A 457 21.11 -9.17 14.34
CA PHE A 457 19.65 -9.31 14.36
C PHE A 457 19.20 -10.71 13.92
N LEU A 458 19.74 -11.24 12.81
CA LEU A 458 19.33 -12.52 12.26
C LEU A 458 19.89 -13.71 13.06
N ASN A 459 21.04 -13.58 13.72
CA ASN A 459 21.58 -14.63 14.58
C ASN A 459 20.76 -14.84 15.87
N ASP A 460 20.03 -13.82 16.32
CA ASP A 460 19.15 -13.85 17.48
C ASP A 460 17.66 -13.70 17.11
N LEU A 461 17.28 -14.16 15.91
CA LEU A 461 15.94 -13.97 15.34
C LEU A 461 14.81 -14.46 16.26
N ASP A 462 15.02 -15.60 16.92
CA ASP A 462 14.04 -16.20 17.85
C ASP A 462 13.71 -15.30 19.05
N LYS A 463 14.61 -14.35 19.38
CA LYS A 463 14.41 -13.38 20.48
C LYS A 463 13.81 -12.07 20.00
N GLN A 464 13.64 -11.90 18.68
CA GLN A 464 13.16 -10.65 18.14
C GLN A 464 11.64 -10.49 18.22
N PHE A 465 10.90 -11.60 18.31
CA PHE A 465 9.44 -11.58 18.33
C PHE A 465 8.91 -12.31 19.57
N ASP A 466 8.08 -11.63 20.36
CA ASP A 466 7.46 -12.23 21.55
C ASP A 466 6.31 -13.15 21.15
N TYR A 467 6.21 -14.32 21.81
CA TYR A 467 5.31 -15.41 21.43
C TYR A 467 3.81 -15.17 21.73
N ASN A 468 3.41 -14.04 22.35
CA ASN A 468 2.07 -13.94 22.96
C ASN A 468 1.34 -12.61 22.76
N ILE A 469 1.68 -11.79 21.79
CA ILE A 469 1.13 -10.42 21.73
C ILE A 469 0.28 -10.17 20.48
N SER A 470 0.53 -10.87 19.36
CA SER A 470 -0.27 -10.81 18.15
C SER A 470 -1.09 -12.08 17.92
N ASN A 471 -2.04 -12.04 16.99
CA ASN A 471 -2.76 -13.23 16.52
C ASN A 471 -1.82 -14.25 15.81
N LYS A 472 -0.56 -13.88 15.58
CA LYS A 472 0.50 -14.70 14.96
C LYS A 472 1.50 -15.15 16.02
N THR A 473 2.07 -16.33 15.83
CA THR A 473 3.19 -16.80 16.64
C THR A 473 4.49 -16.06 16.29
N GLY A 474 5.47 -16.02 17.20
CA GLY A 474 6.78 -15.44 16.93
C GLY A 474 7.47 -16.04 15.69
N ASP A 475 7.28 -17.35 15.45
CA ASP A 475 7.81 -18.05 14.26
C ASP A 475 7.14 -17.57 12.97
N GLU A 476 5.84 -17.29 13.00
CA GLU A 476 5.11 -16.73 11.84
C GLU A 476 5.54 -15.31 11.54
N LEU A 477 5.71 -14.45 12.57
CA LEU A 477 6.23 -13.11 12.42
C LEU A 477 7.66 -13.10 11.87
N ALA A 478 8.53 -13.97 12.41
CA ALA A 478 9.89 -14.15 11.92
C ALA A 478 9.89 -14.57 10.44
N ARG A 479 9.02 -15.52 10.06
CA ARG A 479 8.87 -15.99 8.68
C ARG A 479 8.42 -14.86 7.75
N ASP A 480 7.45 -14.07 8.17
CA ASP A 480 6.91 -12.96 7.40
C ASP A 480 7.98 -11.87 7.17
N TYR A 481 8.73 -11.53 8.22
CA TYR A 481 9.86 -10.61 8.11
C TYR A 481 10.99 -11.16 7.21
N LEU A 482 11.35 -12.43 7.31
CA LEU A 482 12.35 -13.06 6.41
C LEU A 482 11.90 -13.02 4.95
N ASN A 483 10.61 -13.17 4.70
CA ASN A 483 10.04 -12.99 3.37
C ASN A 483 10.19 -11.56 2.86
N SER A 484 9.95 -10.56 3.72
CA SER A 484 10.17 -9.15 3.40
C SER A 484 11.65 -8.86 3.11
N LEU A 485 12.58 -9.41 3.87
CA LEU A 485 14.03 -9.29 3.60
C LEU A 485 14.43 -9.91 2.25
N ASP A 486 13.79 -11.00 1.87
CA ASP A 486 14.02 -11.59 0.55
C ASP A 486 13.54 -10.68 -0.58
N ASP A 487 12.38 -10.07 -0.43
CA ASP A 487 11.88 -9.07 -1.37
C ASP A 487 12.79 -7.83 -1.41
N PHE A 488 13.30 -7.41 -0.27
CA PHE A 488 14.30 -6.36 -0.17
C PHE A 488 15.59 -6.71 -0.94
N LEU A 489 16.10 -7.93 -0.82
CA LEU A 489 17.29 -8.38 -1.53
C LEU A 489 17.08 -8.57 -3.03
N ASN A 490 15.90 -9.02 -3.41
CA ASN A 490 15.53 -9.41 -4.78
C ASN A 490 14.32 -8.61 -5.29
N PRO A 491 14.41 -7.26 -5.35
CA PRO A 491 13.31 -6.45 -5.86
C PRO A 491 13.01 -6.85 -7.31
N GLY A 492 11.75 -6.88 -7.65
CA GLY A 492 11.30 -7.23 -9.00
C GLY A 492 11.31 -8.72 -9.32
N GLN A 493 11.47 -9.62 -8.33
CA GLN A 493 11.21 -11.05 -8.57
C GLN A 493 9.78 -11.32 -9.05
N TYR A 494 8.84 -10.41 -8.76
CA TYR A 494 7.48 -10.42 -9.29
C TYR A 494 7.41 -10.06 -10.78
N ILE A 495 8.39 -9.31 -11.29
CA ILE A 495 8.43 -8.83 -12.67
C ILE A 495 9.15 -9.81 -13.59
N LYS A 496 9.88 -10.76 -13.03
CA LYS A 496 10.66 -11.77 -13.81
C LYS A 496 9.80 -12.90 -14.40
N ARG A 497 8.51 -12.81 -14.34
CA ARG A 497 7.60 -13.77 -14.97
C ARG A 497 7.45 -13.46 -16.43
#